data_e891b23e3d8f1e03d67bb1e58453e545
#
_entry.id   e891b23e3d8f1e03d67bb1e58453e545
#
_cell.length_a   1.000
_cell.length_b   1.000
_cell.length_c   1.000
_cell.angle_alpha   90.00
_cell.angle_beta   90.00
_cell.angle_gamma   90.00
#
_symmetry.space_group_name_H-M   'P 1'
#
loop_
_entity.id
_entity.type
_entity.pdbx_description
1 polymer ?
#
loop_
_entity_poly.entity_id
_entity_poly.type
_entity_poly.pdbx_seq_one_letter_code
_entity_poly.pdbx_strand_id
1 'polypeptide(L)'
;YLDDDGTSVEPDYYVPIIPFVLVNGISGIGTGFSCSIPSFNPIDLIRYLKMKIHSTMSVQYSNMGNLGSYEFLPYYEGFKGSVTKIDTHKYLIKGAYEVISDDVIKITELPIGTWTMPYTTFLESLIDNVDKNGKKLAPIIKDFVSLSTEVSVDFTITFPRGKLNELLSTKDENNIDGVEKLLKLSTTVSTTNM
;
A
#
# COMPACT_ATOMS: atom_id res chain seq x y z
N TYR A 1 -32.41 -21.50 2.78
CA TYR A 1 -32.97 -20.29 2.18
C TYR A 1 -33.79 -19.55 3.21
N LEU A 2 -33.69 -18.23 3.20
CA LEU A 2 -34.54 -17.36 4.01
C LEU A 2 -35.97 -17.37 3.45
N ASP A 3 -36.95 -17.33 4.34
CA ASP A 3 -38.34 -17.27 4.01
C ASP A 3 -38.88 -15.85 4.28
N ASP A 4 -39.50 -15.23 3.29
CA ASP A 4 -40.19 -13.95 3.39
C ASP A 4 -41.63 -14.14 2.97
N ASP A 5 -42.55 -14.18 3.95
CA ASP A 5 -44.01 -14.40 3.80
C ASP A 5 -44.34 -15.65 2.95
N GLY A 6 -43.63 -16.78 3.20
CA GLY A 6 -43.80 -18.05 2.50
C GLY A 6 -43.11 -18.12 1.14
N THR A 7 -42.31 -17.12 0.79
CA THR A 7 -41.50 -17.09 -0.43
C THR A 7 -40.03 -17.27 -0.09
N SER A 8 -39.37 -18.27 -0.68
CA SER A 8 -37.92 -18.45 -0.56
C SER A 8 -37.20 -17.39 -1.36
N VAL A 9 -36.44 -16.51 -0.70
CA VAL A 9 -35.76 -15.36 -1.32
C VAL A 9 -34.29 -15.62 -1.62
N GLU A 10 -33.49 -15.94 -0.63
CA GLU A 10 -32.03 -16.14 -0.80
C GLU A 10 -31.49 -17.23 0.13
N PRO A 11 -30.31 -17.80 -0.13
CA PRO A 11 -29.67 -18.71 0.80
C PRO A 11 -29.32 -18.01 2.13
N ASP A 12 -29.36 -18.76 3.25
CA ASP A 12 -28.93 -18.26 4.56
C ASP A 12 -27.48 -17.78 4.53
N TYR A 13 -26.65 -18.36 3.67
CA TYR A 13 -25.27 -17.98 3.45
C TYR A 13 -24.79 -18.40 2.07
N TYR A 14 -23.75 -17.73 1.58
CA TYR A 14 -23.06 -18.04 0.33
C TYR A 14 -21.71 -18.68 0.62
N VAL A 15 -21.42 -19.81 -0.05
CA VAL A 15 -20.11 -20.48 0.03
C VAL A 15 -19.21 -19.91 -1.05
N PRO A 16 -18.13 -19.19 -0.70
CA PRO A 16 -17.19 -18.69 -1.69
C PRO A 16 -16.38 -19.83 -2.32
N ILE A 17 -16.17 -19.78 -3.63
CA ILE A 17 -15.36 -20.75 -4.38
C ILE A 17 -13.86 -20.45 -4.37
N ILE A 18 -13.47 -19.29 -3.84
CA ILE A 18 -12.09 -18.85 -3.62
C ILE A 18 -11.91 -18.42 -2.16
N PRO A 19 -10.69 -18.39 -1.62
CA PRO A 19 -10.45 -17.93 -0.25
C PRO A 19 -10.70 -16.43 -0.11
N PHE A 20 -11.94 -16.06 0.17
CA PHE A 20 -12.42 -14.67 0.17
C PHE A 20 -11.72 -13.80 1.21
N VAL A 21 -11.22 -14.41 2.30
CA VAL A 21 -10.39 -13.75 3.30
C VAL A 21 -9.12 -13.13 2.70
N LEU A 22 -8.55 -13.75 1.66
CA LEU A 22 -7.38 -13.23 0.94
C LEU A 22 -7.75 -12.14 -0.06
N VAL A 23 -8.99 -12.08 -0.52
CA VAL A 23 -9.46 -11.02 -1.41
C VAL A 23 -9.74 -9.73 -0.62
N ASN A 24 -10.50 -9.85 0.46
CA ASN A 24 -10.88 -8.70 1.29
C ASN A 24 -9.78 -8.25 2.25
N GLY A 25 -8.87 -9.16 2.62
CA GLY A 25 -8.01 -8.97 3.76
C GLY A 25 -8.79 -8.99 5.09
N ILE A 26 -8.06 -9.03 6.17
CA ILE A 26 -8.63 -9.00 7.52
C ILE A 26 -7.65 -8.26 8.44
N SER A 27 -8.18 -7.45 9.35
CA SER A 27 -7.44 -6.88 10.46
C SER A 27 -8.26 -7.01 11.72
N GLY A 28 -7.68 -7.62 12.76
CA GLY A 28 -8.36 -7.80 14.03
C GLY A 28 -7.37 -7.93 15.17
N ILE A 29 -7.78 -7.44 16.34
CA ILE A 29 -7.00 -7.51 17.58
C ILE A 29 -7.78 -8.32 18.58
N GLY A 30 -7.16 -9.36 19.15
CA GLY A 30 -7.67 -10.16 20.27
C GLY A 30 -6.80 -9.99 21.51
N THR A 31 -7.21 -10.59 22.61
CA THR A 31 -6.43 -10.57 23.86
C THR A 31 -5.12 -11.36 23.66
N GLY A 32 -3.99 -10.64 23.55
CA GLY A 32 -2.66 -11.22 23.34
C GLY A 32 -2.34 -11.64 21.90
N PHE A 33 -3.26 -11.45 20.95
CA PHE A 33 -3.10 -11.83 19.56
C PHE A 33 -3.54 -10.70 18.60
N SER A 34 -2.94 -10.68 17.43
CA SER A 34 -3.40 -9.84 16.32
C SER A 34 -3.35 -10.63 15.02
N CYS A 35 -4.31 -10.39 14.14
CA CYS A 35 -4.32 -10.93 12.79
C CYS A 35 -4.32 -9.76 11.81
N SER A 36 -3.45 -9.82 10.80
CA SER A 36 -3.38 -8.81 9.74
C SER A 36 -3.07 -9.51 8.43
N ILE A 37 -4.09 -9.66 7.60
CA ILE A 37 -4.00 -10.28 6.27
C ILE A 37 -4.24 -9.17 5.25
N PRO A 38 -3.26 -8.83 4.39
CA PRO A 38 -3.47 -7.87 3.31
C PRO A 38 -4.40 -8.45 2.23
N SER A 39 -5.00 -7.58 1.44
CA SER A 39 -5.80 -7.97 0.27
C SER A 39 -4.89 -8.45 -0.87
N PHE A 40 -5.34 -9.45 -1.62
CA PHE A 40 -4.65 -9.97 -2.82
C PHE A 40 -5.59 -9.95 -4.02
N ASN A 41 -5.03 -9.89 -5.21
CA ASN A 41 -5.81 -9.86 -6.44
C ASN A 41 -6.57 -11.18 -6.65
N PRO A 42 -7.92 -11.15 -6.77
CA PRO A 42 -8.72 -12.37 -6.95
C PRO A 42 -8.36 -13.13 -8.23
N ILE A 43 -7.93 -12.43 -9.29
CA ILE A 43 -7.50 -13.07 -10.54
C ILE A 43 -6.24 -13.92 -10.31
N ASP A 44 -5.31 -13.44 -9.51
CA ASP A 44 -4.08 -14.18 -9.20
C ASP A 44 -4.37 -15.39 -8.31
N LEU A 45 -5.30 -15.26 -7.36
CA LEU A 45 -5.78 -16.38 -6.55
C LEU A 45 -6.44 -17.45 -7.43
N ILE A 46 -7.29 -17.06 -8.37
CA ILE A 46 -7.93 -17.99 -9.33
C ILE A 46 -6.89 -18.68 -10.20
N ARG A 47 -5.92 -17.95 -10.73
CA ARG A 47 -4.82 -18.53 -11.53
C ARG A 47 -4.03 -19.57 -10.73
N TYR A 48 -3.66 -19.21 -9.51
CA TYR A 48 -2.93 -20.13 -8.61
C TYR A 48 -3.73 -21.38 -8.29
N LEU A 49 -5.01 -21.27 -7.96
CA LEU A 49 -5.88 -22.41 -7.67
C LEU A 49 -6.04 -23.32 -8.89
N LYS A 50 -6.24 -22.76 -10.09
CA LYS A 50 -6.29 -23.51 -11.34
C LYS A 50 -4.99 -24.28 -11.58
N MET A 51 -3.83 -23.64 -11.39
CA MET A 51 -2.52 -24.34 -11.52
C MET A 51 -2.38 -25.47 -10.52
N LYS A 52 -2.79 -25.28 -9.27
CA LYS A 52 -2.76 -26.33 -8.22
C LYS A 52 -3.65 -27.51 -8.59
N ILE A 53 -4.88 -27.27 -9.02
CA ILE A 53 -5.82 -28.32 -9.43
C ILE A 53 -5.22 -29.11 -10.61
N HIS A 54 -4.74 -28.44 -11.65
CA HIS A 54 -4.13 -29.11 -12.80
C HIS A 54 -2.90 -29.94 -12.43
N SER A 55 -2.03 -29.42 -11.54
CA SER A 55 -0.86 -30.16 -11.09
C SER A 55 -1.20 -31.40 -10.26
N THR A 56 -2.30 -31.36 -9.52
CA THR A 56 -2.76 -32.51 -8.71
C THR A 56 -3.45 -33.56 -9.57
N MET A 57 -4.17 -33.16 -10.63
CA MET A 57 -4.85 -34.08 -11.55
C MET A 57 -3.90 -34.73 -12.57
N SER A 58 -2.80 -34.08 -12.90
CA SER A 58 -1.81 -34.58 -13.88
C SER A 58 -0.61 -35.20 -13.19
N VAL A 59 -0.79 -36.41 -12.60
CA VAL A 59 0.29 -37.26 -12.07
C VAL A 59 1.30 -37.68 -13.17
N GLN A 60 1.08 -37.34 -14.43
CA GLN A 60 1.89 -37.77 -15.58
C GLN A 60 2.66 -36.69 -16.33
N TYR A 61 2.61 -35.41 -15.91
CA TYR A 61 3.37 -34.35 -16.59
C TYR A 61 4.52 -33.82 -15.73
N SER A 62 5.64 -34.54 -15.78
CA SER A 62 6.91 -34.21 -15.12
C SER A 62 7.66 -32.98 -15.70
N ASN A 63 7.00 -32.12 -16.48
CA ASN A 63 7.65 -31.01 -17.15
C ASN A 63 6.92 -29.65 -17.01
N MET A 64 6.02 -29.50 -16.04
CA MET A 64 5.52 -28.14 -15.74
C MET A 64 6.39 -27.52 -14.65
N GLY A 65 7.04 -26.44 -15.02
CA GLY A 65 8.02 -25.71 -14.21
C GLY A 65 7.57 -25.49 -12.76
N ASN A 66 8.55 -25.41 -11.90
CA ASN A 66 8.50 -25.26 -10.45
C ASN A 66 7.25 -24.50 -9.96
N LEU A 67 6.23 -25.23 -9.49
CA LEU A 67 5.08 -24.68 -8.76
C LEU A 67 5.49 -24.00 -7.43
N GLY A 68 6.77 -24.05 -7.10
CA GLY A 68 7.32 -23.59 -5.83
C GLY A 68 7.39 -22.08 -5.64
N SER A 69 7.06 -21.27 -6.64
CA SER A 69 7.40 -19.85 -6.61
C SER A 69 6.30 -18.92 -7.15
N TYR A 70 5.01 -19.28 -6.94
CA TYR A 70 3.99 -18.27 -7.20
C TYR A 70 4.00 -17.23 -6.08
N GLU A 71 4.39 -16.02 -6.40
CA GLU A 71 4.52 -14.93 -5.45
C GLU A 71 3.27 -14.05 -5.49
N PHE A 72 2.58 -13.98 -4.36
CA PHE A 72 1.47 -13.05 -4.19
C PHE A 72 1.98 -11.73 -3.67
N LEU A 73 1.57 -10.63 -4.32
CA LEU A 73 1.80 -9.28 -3.83
C LEU A 73 0.48 -8.71 -3.28
N PRO A 74 0.51 -7.97 -2.17
CA PRO A 74 -0.65 -7.20 -1.73
C PRO A 74 -1.19 -6.33 -2.86
N TYR A 75 -2.51 -6.33 -3.02
CA TYR A 75 -3.20 -5.65 -4.09
C TYR A 75 -4.26 -4.71 -3.55
N TYR A 76 -4.31 -3.52 -4.11
CA TYR A 76 -5.27 -2.49 -3.74
C TYR A 76 -5.84 -1.88 -5.03
N GLU A 77 -7.15 -2.03 -5.22
CA GLU A 77 -7.84 -1.55 -6.43
C GLU A 77 -7.69 -0.03 -6.58
N GLY A 78 -7.31 0.41 -7.78
CA GLY A 78 -7.11 1.82 -8.09
C GLY A 78 -5.83 2.46 -7.55
N PHE A 79 -5.02 1.74 -6.76
CA PHE A 79 -3.75 2.27 -6.25
C PHE A 79 -2.74 2.48 -7.37
N LYS A 80 -2.21 3.70 -7.48
CA LYS A 80 -1.27 4.13 -8.53
C LYS A 80 0.20 4.04 -8.11
N GLY A 81 0.46 3.75 -6.84
CA GLY A 81 1.82 3.56 -6.32
C GLY A 81 2.39 2.19 -6.66
N SER A 82 3.44 1.79 -6.00
CA SER A 82 4.11 0.51 -6.21
C SER A 82 4.10 -0.36 -4.96
N VAL A 83 4.00 -1.68 -5.17
CA VAL A 83 4.11 -2.70 -4.11
C VAL A 83 5.25 -3.63 -4.50
N THR A 84 6.26 -3.75 -3.65
CA THR A 84 7.43 -4.61 -3.88
C THR A 84 7.72 -5.46 -2.65
N LYS A 85 8.16 -6.69 -2.87
CA LYS A 85 8.60 -7.56 -1.78
C LYS A 85 10.02 -7.21 -1.39
N ILE A 86 10.26 -7.03 -0.10
CA ILE A 86 11.58 -6.73 0.46
C ILE A 86 12.12 -7.86 1.34
N ASP A 87 11.23 -8.73 1.84
CA ASP A 87 11.59 -9.90 2.65
C ASP A 87 10.51 -10.98 2.49
N THR A 88 10.73 -12.18 3.03
CA THR A 88 9.81 -13.32 2.96
C THR A 88 8.39 -12.98 3.40
N HIS A 89 8.23 -12.15 4.42
CA HIS A 89 6.95 -11.75 4.98
C HIS A 89 6.75 -10.23 5.02
N LYS A 90 7.49 -9.47 4.20
CA LYS A 90 7.45 -8.01 4.26
C LYS A 90 7.41 -7.38 2.87
N TYR A 91 6.45 -6.51 2.69
CA TYR A 91 6.23 -5.79 1.45
C TYR A 91 6.38 -4.29 1.68
N LEU A 92 7.00 -3.61 0.74
CA LEU A 92 7.13 -2.16 0.69
C LEU A 92 6.04 -1.62 -0.23
N ILE A 93 5.28 -0.66 0.27
CA ILE A 93 4.26 0.07 -0.47
C ILE A 93 4.73 1.51 -0.58
N LYS A 94 4.87 1.99 -1.80
CA LYS A 94 5.26 3.37 -2.08
C LYS A 94 4.12 4.12 -2.74
N GLY A 95 3.90 5.37 -2.32
CA GLY A 95 3.12 6.34 -3.06
C GLY A 95 3.79 6.71 -4.40
N ALA A 96 3.25 7.70 -5.07
CA ALA A 96 3.79 8.20 -6.32
C ALA A 96 3.96 9.72 -6.27
N TYR A 97 5.07 10.20 -6.82
CA TYR A 97 5.32 11.63 -7.01
C TYR A 97 6.07 11.89 -8.32
N GLU A 98 5.97 13.10 -8.81
CA GLU A 98 6.64 13.59 -10.01
C GLU A 98 7.44 14.84 -9.68
N VAL A 99 8.63 14.97 -10.26
CA VAL A 99 9.45 16.18 -10.15
C VAL A 99 9.01 17.16 -11.23
N ILE A 100 8.48 18.32 -10.82
CA ILE A 100 7.99 19.35 -11.72
C ILE A 100 9.09 20.36 -12.08
N SER A 101 9.94 20.70 -11.10
CA SER A 101 11.08 21.59 -11.31
C SER A 101 12.18 21.30 -10.29
N ASP A 102 13.27 22.05 -10.31
CA ASP A 102 14.43 21.88 -9.42
C ASP A 102 14.11 21.93 -7.93
N ASP A 103 13.01 22.57 -7.55
CA ASP A 103 12.60 22.76 -6.15
C ASP A 103 11.14 22.35 -5.90
N VAL A 104 10.42 21.80 -6.91
CA VAL A 104 8.99 21.47 -6.80
C VAL A 104 8.70 20.05 -7.21
N ILE A 105 7.95 19.35 -6.38
CA ILE A 105 7.39 18.04 -6.71
C ILE A 105 5.87 18.04 -6.61
N LYS A 106 5.23 17.10 -7.28
CA LYS A 106 3.81 16.82 -7.20
C LYS A 106 3.60 15.38 -6.73
N ILE A 107 2.93 15.20 -5.60
CA ILE A 107 2.52 13.88 -5.12
C ILE A 107 1.16 13.55 -5.73
N THR A 108 1.08 12.41 -6.40
CA THR A 108 -0.12 11.93 -7.10
C THR A 108 -0.75 10.72 -6.43
N GLU A 109 -0.03 10.09 -5.49
CA GLU A 109 -0.53 8.96 -4.70
C GLU A 109 0.17 8.90 -3.34
N LEU A 110 -0.60 8.62 -2.27
CA LEU A 110 -0.08 8.36 -0.93
C LEU A 110 0.02 6.85 -0.67
N PRO A 111 0.93 6.40 0.20
CA PRO A 111 0.97 5.00 0.61
C PRO A 111 -0.36 4.55 1.21
N ILE A 112 -0.72 3.30 0.98
CA ILE A 112 -1.96 2.71 1.52
C ILE A 112 -2.00 2.89 3.05
N GLY A 113 -3.17 3.31 3.55
CA GLY A 113 -3.39 3.61 4.97
C GLY A 113 -3.01 5.03 5.38
N THR A 114 -2.48 5.85 4.46
CA THR A 114 -2.21 7.28 4.71
C THR A 114 -3.34 8.14 4.16
N TRP A 115 -4.04 8.84 5.05
CA TRP A 115 -5.18 9.68 4.69
C TRP A 115 -4.76 11.13 4.44
N THR A 116 -5.43 11.81 3.52
CA THR A 116 -5.10 13.19 3.08
C THR A 116 -5.13 14.20 4.21
N MET A 117 -6.12 14.14 5.12
CA MET A 117 -6.23 15.11 6.23
C MET A 117 -5.05 15.00 7.23
N PRO A 118 -4.74 13.83 7.82
CA PRO A 118 -3.55 13.69 8.65
C PRO A 118 -2.25 14.01 7.91
N TYR A 119 -2.20 13.75 6.60
CA TYR A 119 -1.03 14.05 5.79
C TYR A 119 -0.84 15.56 5.61
N THR A 120 -1.94 16.33 5.44
CA THR A 120 -1.91 17.80 5.43
C THR A 120 -1.32 18.36 6.73
N THR A 121 -1.81 17.89 7.89
CA THR A 121 -1.26 18.28 9.20
C THR A 121 0.23 17.95 9.35
N PHE A 122 0.64 16.79 8.80
CA PHE A 122 2.06 16.42 8.76
C PHE A 122 2.87 17.42 7.91
N LEU A 123 2.40 17.81 6.72
CA LEU A 123 3.08 18.79 5.87
C LEU A 123 3.18 20.18 6.55
N GLU A 124 2.12 20.61 7.22
CA GLU A 124 2.12 21.84 8.03
C GLU A 124 3.23 21.82 9.10
N SER A 125 3.42 20.66 9.75
CA SER A 125 4.49 20.48 10.74
C SER A 125 5.90 20.56 10.14
N LEU A 126 6.08 20.32 8.84
CA LEU A 126 7.37 20.47 8.16
C LEU A 126 7.67 21.93 7.79
N ILE A 127 6.62 22.77 7.62
CA ILE A 127 6.77 24.22 7.44
C ILE A 127 7.04 24.88 8.79
N ASP A 128 6.18 24.58 9.79
CA ASP A 128 6.31 25.10 11.16
C ASP A 128 7.28 24.24 11.99
N ASN A 129 8.46 23.96 11.44
CA ASN A 129 9.47 23.13 12.08
C ASN A 129 9.89 23.68 13.44
N VAL A 130 9.44 23.04 14.52
CA VAL A 130 9.69 23.45 15.90
C VAL A 130 10.40 22.34 16.65
N ASP A 131 11.44 22.67 17.39
CA ASP A 131 12.14 21.68 18.22
C ASP A 131 11.30 21.31 19.47
N LYS A 132 11.78 20.33 20.24
CA LYS A 132 11.14 19.84 21.47
C LYS A 132 10.99 20.93 22.54
N ASN A 133 11.72 22.03 22.44
CA ASN A 133 11.71 23.17 23.36
C ASN A 133 10.85 24.32 22.87
N GLY A 134 10.11 24.15 21.75
CA GLY A 134 9.28 25.19 21.16
C GLY A 134 10.04 26.23 20.34
N LYS A 135 11.34 26.05 20.05
CA LYS A 135 12.13 26.95 19.23
C LYS A 135 11.88 26.66 17.76
N LYS A 136 11.53 27.71 16.99
CA LYS A 136 11.41 27.61 15.52
C LYS A 136 12.75 27.31 14.88
N LEU A 137 12.78 26.26 14.06
CA LEU A 137 13.89 25.85 13.21
C LEU A 137 13.64 26.32 11.77
N ALA A 138 14.63 26.17 10.91
CA ALA A 138 14.44 26.39 9.48
C ALA A 138 13.37 25.43 8.93
N PRO A 139 12.44 25.88 8.08
CA PRO A 139 11.41 25.03 7.50
C PRO A 139 12.06 23.94 6.63
N ILE A 140 11.52 22.74 6.72
CA ILE A 140 12.00 21.59 5.94
C ILE A 140 11.47 21.67 4.51
N ILE A 141 10.19 22.08 4.36
CA ILE A 141 9.58 22.44 3.08
C ILE A 141 9.19 23.91 3.13
N LYS A 142 9.24 24.60 2.01
CA LYS A 142 8.94 26.03 1.95
C LYS A 142 7.45 26.30 2.00
N ASP A 143 6.68 25.52 1.22
CA ASP A 143 5.24 25.68 1.07
C ASP A 143 4.65 24.42 0.42
N PHE A 144 3.34 24.22 0.55
CA PHE A 144 2.60 23.23 -0.20
C PHE A 144 1.20 23.69 -0.57
N VAL A 145 0.67 23.15 -1.66
CA VAL A 145 -0.72 23.35 -2.10
C VAL A 145 -1.37 21.98 -2.20
N SER A 146 -2.56 21.83 -1.62
CA SER A 146 -3.39 20.62 -1.74
C SER A 146 -4.59 20.88 -2.64
N LEU A 147 -4.67 20.16 -3.73
CA LEU A 147 -5.84 20.08 -4.62
C LEU A 147 -6.47 18.68 -4.57
N SER A 148 -6.20 17.94 -3.51
CA SER A 148 -6.74 16.61 -3.29
C SER A 148 -8.26 16.63 -3.16
N THR A 149 -8.90 15.62 -3.73
CA THR A 149 -10.35 15.41 -3.65
C THR A 149 -10.65 14.12 -2.86
N GLU A 150 -11.90 13.72 -2.77
CA GLU A 150 -12.29 12.44 -2.15
C GLU A 150 -11.76 11.21 -2.89
N VAL A 151 -11.44 11.37 -4.20
CA VAL A 151 -11.03 10.27 -5.08
C VAL A 151 -9.63 10.45 -5.67
N SER A 152 -8.96 11.56 -5.40
CA SER A 152 -7.63 11.85 -5.96
C SER A 152 -6.71 12.53 -4.97
N VAL A 153 -5.45 12.13 -4.99
CA VAL A 153 -4.37 12.77 -4.24
C VAL A 153 -3.66 13.77 -5.16
N ASP A 154 -3.51 15.02 -4.69
CA ASP A 154 -2.81 16.07 -5.41
C ASP A 154 -2.20 17.07 -4.40
N PHE A 155 -0.90 16.88 -4.11
CA PHE A 155 -0.12 17.79 -3.29
C PHE A 155 1.06 18.29 -4.10
N THR A 156 1.15 19.60 -4.28
CA THR A 156 2.33 20.27 -4.86
C THR A 156 3.18 20.83 -3.73
N ILE A 157 4.41 20.37 -3.61
CA ILE A 157 5.34 20.72 -2.52
C ILE A 157 6.51 21.50 -3.07
N THR A 158 6.82 22.64 -2.47
CA THR A 158 7.96 23.47 -2.79
C THR A 158 9.03 23.34 -1.71
N PHE A 159 10.24 22.95 -2.11
CA PHE A 159 11.40 22.83 -1.24
C PHE A 159 12.21 24.14 -1.19
N PRO A 160 13.02 24.35 -0.15
CA PRO A 160 14.10 25.32 -0.18
C PRO A 160 15.09 24.99 -1.32
N ARG A 161 15.66 26.03 -1.92
CA ARG A 161 16.54 25.91 -3.10
C ARG A 161 17.68 24.90 -2.89
N GLY A 162 17.81 23.96 -3.84
CA GLY A 162 18.85 22.93 -3.86
C GLY A 162 18.58 21.73 -2.92
N LYS A 163 17.58 21.79 -2.04
CA LYS A 163 17.27 20.70 -1.10
C LYS A 163 16.72 19.47 -1.79
N LEU A 164 15.93 19.66 -2.83
CA LEU A 164 15.34 18.55 -3.59
C LEU A 164 16.42 17.67 -4.25
N ASN A 165 17.42 18.27 -4.87
CA ASN A 165 18.52 17.54 -5.52
C ASN A 165 19.36 16.72 -4.51
N GLU A 166 19.57 17.26 -3.31
CA GLU A 166 20.21 16.53 -2.21
C GLU A 166 19.39 15.27 -1.83
N LEU A 167 18.08 15.42 -1.67
CA LEU A 167 17.17 14.33 -1.30
C LEU A 167 17.10 13.25 -2.39
N LEU A 168 17.01 13.64 -3.66
CA LEU A 168 16.95 12.71 -4.80
C LEU A 168 18.24 11.91 -4.99
N SER A 169 19.41 12.47 -4.59
CA SER A 169 20.69 11.78 -4.68
C SER A 169 20.88 10.69 -3.63
N THR A 170 20.06 10.69 -2.57
CA THR A 170 20.18 9.75 -1.45
C THR A 170 19.18 8.62 -1.65
N LYS A 171 19.66 7.37 -1.75
CA LYS A 171 18.81 6.17 -1.82
C LYS A 171 19.29 5.15 -0.79
N ASP A 172 18.35 4.43 -0.20
CA ASP A 172 18.63 3.32 0.70
C ASP A 172 18.66 1.95 -0.02
N GLU A 173 18.92 0.88 0.74
CA GLU A 173 18.99 -0.50 0.23
C GLU A 173 17.69 -0.98 -0.43
N ASN A 174 16.54 -0.41 -0.04
CA ASN A 174 15.21 -0.72 -0.58
C ASN A 174 14.81 0.23 -1.73
N ASN A 175 15.77 0.99 -2.27
CA ASN A 175 15.56 1.98 -3.31
C ASN A 175 14.54 3.06 -2.89
N ILE A 176 14.47 3.40 -1.59
CA ILE A 176 13.70 4.52 -1.06
C ILE A 176 14.60 5.76 -1.12
N ASP A 177 14.17 6.78 -1.82
CA ASP A 177 14.94 8.03 -1.90
C ASP A 177 14.68 8.97 -0.71
N GLY A 178 15.48 10.02 -0.61
CA GLY A 178 15.37 10.98 0.49
C GLY A 178 14.04 11.73 0.51
N VAL A 179 13.40 11.94 -0.65
CA VAL A 179 12.07 12.57 -0.76
C VAL A 179 11.01 11.64 -0.19
N GLU A 180 11.00 10.36 -0.63
CA GLU A 180 10.06 9.35 -0.13
C GLU A 180 10.17 9.16 1.37
N LYS A 181 11.40 9.20 1.89
CA LYS A 181 11.69 9.06 3.33
C LYS A 181 11.25 10.28 4.13
N LEU A 182 11.60 11.46 3.66
CA LEU A 182 11.24 12.73 4.31
C LEU A 182 9.73 12.95 4.35
N LEU A 183 9.07 12.72 3.24
CA LEU A 183 7.63 12.94 3.07
C LEU A 183 6.78 11.71 3.44
N LYS A 184 7.39 10.67 4.01
CA LYS A 184 6.68 9.43 4.42
C LYS A 184 5.86 8.82 3.27
N LEU A 185 6.40 8.85 2.05
CA LEU A 185 5.77 8.27 0.86
C LEU A 185 6.02 6.77 0.73
N SER A 186 6.49 6.12 1.78
CA SER A 186 6.66 4.67 1.84
C SER A 186 6.18 4.11 3.17
N THR A 187 5.58 2.94 3.13
CA THR A 187 5.16 2.14 4.29
C THR A 187 5.44 0.67 4.06
N THR A 188 5.36 -0.13 5.10
CA THR A 188 5.57 -1.57 4.99
C THR A 188 4.39 -2.34 5.54
N VAL A 189 4.02 -3.42 4.85
CA VAL A 189 3.03 -4.39 5.29
C VAL A 189 3.71 -5.74 5.55
N SER A 190 3.38 -6.36 6.67
CA SER A 190 3.91 -7.67 7.06
C SER A 190 2.81 -8.73 7.03
N THR A 191 3.18 -9.94 6.62
CA THR A 191 2.32 -11.13 6.66
C THR A 191 2.72 -12.10 7.77
N THR A 192 3.48 -11.65 8.78
CA THR A 192 3.87 -12.50 9.92
C THR A 192 2.71 -12.88 10.83
N ASN A 193 1.65 -12.07 10.85
CA ASN A 193 0.43 -12.29 11.63
C ASN A 193 -0.75 -12.74 10.75
N MET A 194 -0.45 -13.47 9.70
CA MET A 194 -1.41 -13.99 8.74
C MET A 194 -1.82 -15.41 9.09
#